data_8afc5b3863a6dad3158cd9cd1d4d368a
#
_entry.id   8afc5b3863a6dad3158cd9cd1d4d368a
#
_cell.length_a   1.000
_cell.length_b   1.000
_cell.length_c   1.000
_cell.angle_alpha   90.00
_cell.angle_beta   90.00
_cell.angle_gamma   90.00
#
_symmetry.space_group_name_H-M   'P 1'
#
loop_
_entity.id
_entity.type
_entity.pdbx_description
1 polymer ?
#
loop_
_entity_poly.entity_id
_entity_poly.type
_entity_poly.pdbx_seq_one_letter_code
_entity_poly.pdbx_strand_id
1 'polypeptide(L)'
;MPAPDPRTQTIALLYQALEPPVIDGARKEAKPGGYSDSGADIAIALLSAGCRVVTPVTDPDPARVFDWVWPDTPEGIAAALDAGATLLWANTVVFEGHPIEEASHRAWIVGPDPQAMQAIDDKAATNARLLSIGIPVARSSVIDGDLPLGPQLAPFIGTLPLVVKPLRGRGSQGVSVARSFAQLTGQVEALARGRRFGSAIMLEQFLPGQEITITVMPADCREGEIGPFALPPVRRFDQHDDVAPYNGDVPVSRNSIAMTPEECTDPAVVRVIDACEQAAAFFDIRSPMRIDCRADDAGTYFLFDVNAKPNLTGAGRAGREDEDSLSTLAAAAIGWSYSEFLVATARGAWTNRNTDA
;
A
#
# COMPACT_ATOMS: atom_id res chain seq x y z
N MET A 1 21.61 0.16 12.56
CA MET A 1 22.13 -1.23 12.43
C MET A 1 21.28 -1.97 11.42
N PRO A 2 21.86 -2.81 10.55
CA PRO A 2 21.07 -3.67 9.69
C PRO A 2 20.18 -4.59 10.53
N ALA A 3 18.99 -4.90 10.04
CA ALA A 3 18.11 -5.85 10.71
C ALA A 3 18.78 -7.23 10.79
N PRO A 4 18.52 -8.02 11.85
CA PRO A 4 19.00 -9.37 11.94
C PRO A 4 18.33 -10.28 10.90
N ASP A 5 18.97 -11.40 10.56
CA ASP A 5 18.34 -12.40 9.69
C ASP A 5 16.97 -12.80 10.26
N PRO A 6 15.88 -12.66 9.50
CA PRO A 6 14.53 -13.01 9.94
C PRO A 6 14.39 -14.44 10.49
N ARG A 7 15.21 -15.38 10.00
CA ARG A 7 15.21 -16.76 10.46
C ARG A 7 15.73 -16.93 11.90
N THR A 8 16.47 -15.94 12.40
CA THR A 8 16.96 -15.93 13.79
C THR A 8 15.98 -15.27 14.74
N GLN A 9 14.97 -14.59 14.23
CA GLN A 9 13.96 -13.87 14.99
C GLN A 9 12.73 -14.74 15.27
N THR A 10 11.97 -14.39 16.32
CA THR A 10 10.63 -14.91 16.56
C THR A 10 9.63 -13.86 16.09
N ILE A 11 8.85 -14.18 15.09
CA ILE A 11 7.97 -13.25 14.37
C ILE A 11 6.54 -13.37 14.89
N ALA A 12 5.90 -12.25 15.22
CA ALA A 12 4.47 -12.16 15.48
C ALA A 12 3.80 -11.31 14.39
N LEU A 13 2.71 -11.80 13.80
CA LEU A 13 1.91 -11.09 12.81
C LEU A 13 0.81 -10.29 13.51
N LEU A 14 0.73 -8.99 13.24
CA LEU A 14 -0.31 -8.13 13.76
C LEU A 14 -1.41 -7.93 12.70
N TYR A 15 -2.68 -7.98 13.13
CA TYR A 15 -3.82 -7.59 12.30
C TYR A 15 -4.48 -6.32 12.84
N GLN A 16 -5.19 -5.59 11.98
CA GLN A 16 -5.87 -4.36 12.35
C GLN A 16 -7.09 -4.64 13.23
N ALA A 17 -6.94 -4.43 14.52
CA ALA A 17 -8.02 -4.39 15.51
C ALA A 17 -8.33 -2.96 15.95
N LEU A 18 -7.35 -2.05 15.86
CA LEU A 18 -7.55 -0.63 16.16
C LEU A 18 -8.22 0.09 14.99
N GLU A 19 -9.13 0.97 15.33
CA GLU A 19 -9.68 1.92 14.38
C GLU A 19 -8.70 3.08 14.17
N PRO A 20 -8.36 3.43 12.92
CA PRO A 20 -7.56 4.63 12.64
C PRO A 20 -8.23 5.90 13.16
N PRO A 21 -7.46 6.96 13.45
CA PRO A 21 -8.02 8.23 13.89
C PRO A 21 -8.89 8.87 12.81
N VAL A 22 -9.80 9.72 13.23
CA VAL A 22 -10.52 10.62 12.32
C VAL A 22 -9.59 11.76 11.92
N ILE A 23 -9.33 11.93 10.63
CA ILE A 23 -8.52 13.02 10.07
C ILE A 23 -9.38 13.77 9.05
N ASP A 24 -9.46 15.09 9.18
CA ASP A 24 -10.27 15.96 8.30
C ASP A 24 -11.73 15.49 8.16
N GLY A 25 -12.32 15.03 9.27
CA GLY A 25 -13.70 14.53 9.30
C GLY A 25 -13.92 13.15 8.69
N ALA A 26 -12.86 12.48 8.22
CA ALA A 26 -12.93 11.13 7.66
C ALA A 26 -12.18 10.13 8.55
N ARG A 27 -12.75 8.93 8.68
CA ARG A 27 -12.05 7.77 9.23
C ARG A 27 -11.82 6.76 8.13
N LYS A 28 -10.59 6.31 7.98
CA LYS A 28 -10.26 5.23 7.07
C LYS A 28 -10.86 3.93 7.61
N GLU A 29 -11.91 3.42 6.98
CA GLU A 29 -12.59 2.21 7.43
C GLU A 29 -11.64 1.02 7.50
N ALA A 30 -11.74 0.22 8.56
CA ALA A 30 -11.04 -1.04 8.63
C ALA A 30 -11.54 -2.01 7.53
N LYS A 31 -10.63 -2.77 6.93
CA LYS A 31 -11.02 -3.86 6.04
C LYS A 31 -11.75 -4.93 6.88
N PRO A 32 -12.81 -5.59 6.37
CA PRO A 32 -13.40 -6.72 7.08
C PRO A 32 -12.32 -7.73 7.49
N GLY A 33 -12.34 -8.16 8.77
CA GLY A 33 -11.30 -9.02 9.34
C GLY A 33 -9.93 -8.37 9.59
N GLY A 34 -9.76 -7.05 9.33
CA GLY A 34 -8.54 -6.32 9.69
C GLY A 34 -7.25 -6.87 9.09
N TYR A 35 -7.29 -7.42 7.89
CA TYR A 35 -6.17 -8.12 7.24
C TYR A 35 -5.72 -9.43 7.94
N SER A 36 -6.50 -9.97 8.86
CA SER A 36 -6.18 -11.24 9.54
C SER A 36 -5.95 -12.38 8.55
N ASP A 37 -6.72 -12.40 7.47
CA ASP A 37 -6.63 -13.40 6.41
C ASP A 37 -5.26 -13.40 5.71
N SER A 38 -4.81 -12.24 5.23
CA SER A 38 -3.46 -12.10 4.67
C SER A 38 -2.36 -12.27 5.73
N GLY A 39 -2.65 -11.93 6.99
CA GLY A 39 -1.72 -12.17 8.09
C GLY A 39 -1.47 -13.65 8.34
N ALA A 40 -2.51 -14.48 8.28
CA ALA A 40 -2.37 -15.93 8.38
C ALA A 40 -1.59 -16.52 7.19
N ASP A 41 -1.84 -16.03 5.94
CA ASP A 41 -1.06 -16.43 4.76
C ASP A 41 0.44 -16.13 4.94
N ILE A 42 0.77 -14.92 5.43
CA ILE A 42 2.14 -14.50 5.70
C ILE A 42 2.77 -15.38 6.79
N ALA A 43 2.07 -15.63 7.90
CA ALA A 43 2.57 -16.44 9.01
C ALA A 43 2.95 -17.85 8.56
N ILE A 44 2.06 -18.52 7.82
CA ILE A 44 2.26 -19.88 7.35
C ILE A 44 3.38 -19.94 6.30
N ALA A 45 3.45 -18.98 5.40
CA ALA A 45 4.53 -18.92 4.41
C ALA A 45 5.91 -18.66 5.06
N LEU A 46 5.99 -17.82 6.10
CA LEU A 46 7.22 -17.62 6.87
C LEU A 46 7.65 -18.87 7.62
N LEU A 47 6.71 -19.63 8.24
CA LEU A 47 7.01 -20.93 8.83
C LEU A 47 7.57 -21.91 7.80
N SER A 48 6.95 -21.97 6.62
CA SER A 48 7.42 -22.81 5.50
C SER A 48 8.82 -22.42 5.01
N ALA A 49 9.20 -21.14 5.17
CA ALA A 49 10.55 -20.62 4.87
C ALA A 49 11.58 -20.91 5.98
N GLY A 50 11.19 -21.59 7.08
CA GLY A 50 12.06 -21.90 8.21
C GLY A 50 12.19 -20.75 9.23
N CYS A 51 11.33 -19.73 9.19
CA CYS A 51 11.25 -18.72 10.24
C CYS A 51 10.49 -19.24 11.46
N ARG A 52 10.77 -18.67 12.64
CA ARG A 52 9.98 -18.95 13.85
C ARG A 52 8.84 -17.97 13.93
N VAL A 53 7.60 -18.47 14.01
CA VAL A 53 6.41 -17.64 14.19
C VAL A 53 5.78 -18.00 15.53
N VAL A 54 5.46 -16.99 16.34
CA VAL A 54 4.69 -17.12 17.57
C VAL A 54 3.24 -16.72 17.33
N THR A 55 2.35 -17.58 17.80
CA THR A 55 0.90 -17.48 17.54
C THR A 55 0.11 -17.37 18.85
N PRO A 56 -1.12 -16.77 18.80
CA PRO A 56 -1.98 -16.66 20.00
C PRO A 56 -2.36 -18.00 20.63
N VAL A 57 -2.34 -19.08 19.87
CA VAL A 57 -2.65 -20.45 20.33
C VAL A 57 -1.48 -21.38 20.04
N THR A 58 -1.33 -22.43 20.86
CA THR A 58 -0.18 -23.35 20.75
C THR A 58 -0.24 -24.24 19.51
N ASP A 59 -1.43 -24.58 19.03
CA ASP A 59 -1.66 -25.42 17.84
C ASP A 59 -2.65 -24.71 16.89
N PRO A 60 -2.15 -23.79 16.06
CA PRO A 60 -3.00 -22.96 15.22
C PRO A 60 -3.57 -23.76 14.04
N ASP A 61 -4.88 -23.69 13.84
CA ASP A 61 -5.58 -24.28 12.70
C ASP A 61 -5.43 -23.37 11.46
N PRO A 62 -4.91 -23.87 10.31
CA PRO A 62 -4.81 -23.10 9.08
C PRO A 62 -6.14 -22.51 8.57
N ALA A 63 -7.27 -23.11 8.91
CA ALA A 63 -8.59 -22.60 8.57
C ALA A 63 -9.08 -21.46 9.47
N ARG A 64 -8.46 -21.25 10.61
CA ARG A 64 -8.85 -20.26 11.63
C ARG A 64 -7.85 -19.10 11.66
N VAL A 65 -8.09 -18.09 10.83
CA VAL A 65 -7.14 -16.99 10.62
C VAL A 65 -6.67 -16.30 11.90
N PHE A 66 -7.54 -16.14 12.89
CA PHE A 66 -7.19 -15.50 14.17
C PHE A 66 -6.32 -16.35 15.08
N ASP A 67 -6.14 -17.63 14.80
CA ASP A 67 -5.16 -18.46 15.51
C ASP A 67 -3.71 -18.05 15.15
N TRP A 68 -3.50 -17.30 14.06
CA TRP A 68 -2.19 -16.96 13.48
C TRP A 68 -1.74 -15.53 13.72
N VAL A 69 -2.65 -14.64 14.14
CA VAL A 69 -2.40 -13.20 14.17
C VAL A 69 -2.82 -12.56 15.47
N TRP A 70 -2.05 -11.60 15.95
CA TRP A 70 -2.30 -10.85 17.18
C TRP A 70 -2.99 -9.53 16.85
N PRO A 71 -3.91 -9.02 17.70
CA PRO A 71 -4.47 -7.70 17.49
C PRO A 71 -3.39 -6.62 17.68
N ASP A 72 -3.46 -5.56 16.90
CA ASP A 72 -2.52 -4.43 16.96
C ASP A 72 -2.81 -3.44 18.11
N THR A 73 -3.59 -3.87 19.10
CA THR A 73 -3.85 -3.12 20.35
C THR A 73 -2.64 -3.18 21.27
N PRO A 74 -2.53 -2.24 22.27
CA PRO A 74 -1.47 -2.31 23.28
C PRO A 74 -1.38 -3.68 23.97
N GLU A 75 -2.54 -4.28 24.31
CA GLU A 75 -2.62 -5.57 24.98
C GLU A 75 -2.18 -6.72 24.05
N GLY A 76 -2.59 -6.67 22.78
CA GLY A 76 -2.23 -7.70 21.80
C GLY A 76 -0.74 -7.67 21.47
N ILE A 77 -0.16 -6.47 21.31
CA ILE A 77 1.27 -6.30 21.10
C ILE A 77 2.07 -6.77 22.34
N ALA A 78 1.64 -6.39 23.54
CA ALA A 78 2.27 -6.85 24.77
C ALA A 78 2.24 -8.38 24.88
N ALA A 79 1.09 -9.02 24.63
CA ALA A 79 0.94 -10.47 24.63
C ALA A 79 1.85 -11.16 23.61
N ALA A 80 2.01 -10.60 22.40
CA ALA A 80 2.94 -11.12 21.39
C ALA A 80 4.40 -11.05 21.88
N LEU A 81 4.80 -9.93 22.49
CA LEU A 81 6.15 -9.75 23.07
C LEU A 81 6.39 -10.71 24.24
N ASP A 82 5.41 -10.88 25.12
CA ASP A 82 5.49 -11.79 26.27
C ASP A 82 5.53 -13.27 25.84
N ALA A 83 4.92 -13.59 24.69
CA ALA A 83 5.05 -14.90 24.03
C ALA A 83 6.41 -15.10 23.34
N GLY A 84 7.32 -14.13 23.42
CA GLY A 84 8.69 -14.21 22.93
C GLY A 84 8.94 -13.62 21.56
N ALA A 85 8.02 -12.83 21.01
CA ALA A 85 8.25 -12.13 19.74
C ALA A 85 9.41 -11.14 19.87
N THR A 86 10.33 -11.18 18.92
CA THR A 86 11.46 -10.23 18.79
C THR A 86 11.32 -9.37 17.55
N LEU A 87 10.40 -9.75 16.65
CA LEU A 87 10.03 -9.04 15.44
C LEU A 87 8.50 -9.02 15.32
N LEU A 88 7.94 -7.84 15.14
CA LEU A 88 6.51 -7.61 14.90
C LEU A 88 6.28 -7.25 13.45
N TRP A 89 5.44 -8.02 12.76
CA TRP A 89 5.02 -7.71 11.40
C TRP A 89 3.70 -6.94 11.44
N ALA A 90 3.74 -5.66 11.11
CA ALA A 90 2.57 -4.78 11.09
C ALA A 90 1.71 -4.99 9.84
N ASN A 91 0.95 -6.09 9.78
CA ASN A 91 -0.04 -6.29 8.72
C ASN A 91 -1.32 -5.49 8.99
N THR A 92 -1.17 -4.24 9.35
CA THR A 92 -2.21 -3.30 9.79
C THR A 92 -2.00 -1.91 9.17
N VAL A 93 -2.95 -1.02 9.35
CA VAL A 93 -2.84 0.40 8.99
C VAL A 93 -2.30 1.15 10.20
N VAL A 94 -1.00 1.44 10.20
CA VAL A 94 -0.39 2.24 11.26
C VAL A 94 -0.63 3.74 11.03
N PHE A 95 -0.58 4.53 12.11
CA PHE A 95 -0.81 5.98 12.13
C PHE A 95 -0.01 6.59 13.27
N GLU A 96 0.17 7.90 13.29
CA GLU A 96 0.84 8.61 14.39
C GLU A 96 0.15 8.33 15.73
N GLY A 97 0.90 7.88 16.73
CA GLY A 97 0.39 7.42 18.03
C GLY A 97 -0.08 5.95 18.04
N HIS A 98 0.17 5.18 17.00
CA HIS A 98 -0.12 3.75 17.00
C HIS A 98 0.79 3.02 18.02
N PRO A 99 0.28 2.02 18.79
CA PRO A 99 1.06 1.32 19.83
C PRO A 99 2.37 0.67 19.36
N ILE A 100 2.52 0.47 18.05
CA ILE A 100 3.74 -0.07 17.46
C ILE A 100 4.94 0.89 17.60
N GLU A 101 4.70 2.20 17.77
CA GLU A 101 5.76 3.18 18.00
C GLU A 101 6.51 2.85 19.29
N GLU A 102 5.79 2.61 20.38
CA GLU A 102 6.38 2.18 21.66
C GLU A 102 7.02 0.79 21.55
N ALA A 103 6.38 -0.14 20.85
CA ALA A 103 6.90 -1.48 20.63
C ALA A 103 8.21 -1.47 19.83
N SER A 104 8.44 -0.49 18.97
CA SER A 104 9.67 -0.34 18.18
C SER A 104 10.93 -0.15 19.04
N HIS A 105 10.80 0.29 20.29
CA HIS A 105 11.89 0.35 21.26
C HIS A 105 12.25 -1.01 21.87
N ARG A 106 11.42 -2.05 21.68
CA ARG A 106 11.57 -3.38 22.27
C ARG A 106 11.74 -4.49 21.25
N ALA A 107 11.22 -4.30 20.03
CA ALA A 107 11.22 -5.29 18.96
C ALA A 107 11.62 -4.66 17.63
N TRP A 108 12.00 -5.48 16.66
CA TRP A 108 12.10 -5.11 15.26
C TRP A 108 10.70 -5.01 14.66
N ILE A 109 10.50 -4.09 13.72
CA ILE A 109 9.22 -3.86 13.07
C ILE A 109 9.36 -4.12 11.56
N VAL A 110 8.51 -4.95 11.00
CA VAL A 110 8.27 -5.04 9.55
C VAL A 110 6.99 -4.29 9.24
N GLY A 111 7.09 -3.21 8.51
CA GLY A 111 5.96 -2.34 8.19
C GLY A 111 6.40 -0.89 8.02
N PRO A 112 5.51 -0.01 7.55
CA PRO A 112 5.83 1.39 7.39
C PRO A 112 6.02 2.10 8.75
N ASP A 113 6.78 3.17 8.73
CA ASP A 113 6.82 4.12 9.84
C ASP A 113 5.44 4.79 9.98
N PRO A 114 4.87 4.88 11.22
CA PRO A 114 3.52 5.42 11.43
C PRO A 114 3.34 6.86 10.96
N GLN A 115 4.31 7.76 11.22
CA GLN A 115 4.24 9.16 10.79
C GLN A 115 4.36 9.28 9.27
N ALA A 116 5.31 8.54 8.66
CA ALA A 116 5.47 8.51 7.22
C ALA A 116 4.21 7.97 6.51
N MET A 117 3.61 6.91 7.05
CA MET A 117 2.37 6.36 6.49
C MET A 117 1.21 7.37 6.55
N GLN A 118 1.01 8.04 7.68
CA GLN A 118 -0.05 9.04 7.84
C GLN A 118 0.17 10.24 6.90
N ALA A 119 1.42 10.67 6.71
CA ALA A 119 1.76 11.77 5.80
C ALA A 119 1.51 11.41 4.33
N ILE A 120 1.77 10.16 3.93
CA ILE A 120 1.55 9.66 2.57
C ILE A 120 0.05 9.45 2.28
N ASP A 121 -0.77 9.20 3.28
CA ASP A 121 -2.21 8.98 3.11
C ASP A 121 -2.97 10.20 2.56
N ASP A 122 -2.42 11.40 2.70
CA ASP A 122 -2.91 12.60 2.04
C ASP A 122 -2.37 12.69 0.61
N LYS A 123 -3.23 12.35 -0.37
CA LYS A 123 -2.84 12.31 -1.79
C LYS A 123 -2.38 13.66 -2.33
N ALA A 124 -3.00 14.76 -1.90
CA ALA A 124 -2.63 16.10 -2.39
C ALA A 124 -1.28 16.54 -1.82
N ALA A 125 -1.07 16.35 -0.53
CA ALA A 125 0.21 16.64 0.11
C ALA A 125 1.33 15.76 -0.48
N THR A 126 1.07 14.48 -0.69
CA THR A 126 2.00 13.54 -1.33
C THR A 126 2.35 13.98 -2.75
N ASN A 127 1.37 14.33 -3.58
CA ASN A 127 1.60 14.83 -4.93
C ASN A 127 2.42 16.13 -4.92
N ALA A 128 2.12 17.08 -4.03
CA ALA A 128 2.87 18.32 -3.90
C ALA A 128 4.35 18.09 -3.52
N ARG A 129 4.60 17.15 -2.61
CA ARG A 129 5.96 16.75 -2.21
C ARG A 129 6.73 16.10 -3.36
N LEU A 130 6.11 15.19 -4.12
CA LEU A 130 6.72 14.55 -5.28
C LEU A 130 7.04 15.56 -6.39
N LEU A 131 6.11 16.49 -6.68
CA LEU A 131 6.34 17.58 -7.63
C LEU A 131 7.52 18.47 -7.22
N SER A 132 7.72 18.72 -5.91
CA SER A 132 8.82 19.56 -5.43
C SER A 132 10.21 19.00 -5.70
N ILE A 133 10.31 17.70 -5.96
CA ILE A 133 11.56 17.01 -6.35
C ILE A 133 11.56 16.59 -7.83
N GLY A 134 10.63 17.10 -8.63
CA GLY A 134 10.59 16.89 -10.08
C GLY A 134 9.97 15.57 -10.54
N ILE A 135 9.33 14.81 -9.65
CA ILE A 135 8.65 13.56 -10.04
C ILE A 135 7.29 13.90 -10.68
N PRO A 136 7.00 13.36 -11.88
CA PRO A 136 5.75 13.62 -12.57
C PRO A 136 4.58 12.94 -11.86
N VAL A 137 3.60 13.72 -11.41
CA VAL A 137 2.33 13.24 -10.88
C VAL A 137 1.16 13.76 -11.70
N ALA A 138 0.04 13.03 -11.71
CA ALA A 138 -1.17 13.49 -12.37
C ALA A 138 -1.62 14.84 -11.77
N ARG A 139 -1.91 15.82 -12.65
CA ARG A 139 -2.35 17.16 -12.20
C ARG A 139 -3.65 17.04 -11.42
N SER A 140 -3.70 17.66 -10.26
CA SER A 140 -4.85 17.56 -9.39
C SER A 140 -5.15 18.86 -8.66
N SER A 141 -6.40 18.98 -8.22
CA SER A 141 -6.89 20.05 -7.35
C SER A 141 -7.81 19.47 -6.29
N VAL A 142 -7.82 20.06 -5.12
CA VAL A 142 -8.73 19.68 -4.05
C VAL A 142 -9.85 20.72 -3.95
N ILE A 143 -11.08 20.23 -3.84
CA ILE A 143 -12.27 21.04 -3.56
C ILE A 143 -12.87 20.63 -2.22
N ASP A 144 -13.58 21.55 -1.57
CA ASP A 144 -14.26 21.31 -0.32
C ASP A 144 -15.75 21.10 -0.56
N GLY A 145 -16.23 19.89 -0.27
CA GLY A 145 -17.64 19.52 -0.41
C GLY A 145 -18.60 20.25 0.54
N ASP A 146 -18.09 20.93 1.58
CA ASP A 146 -18.87 21.73 2.51
C ASP A 146 -19.11 23.17 2.01
N LEU A 147 -18.37 23.59 0.99
CA LEU A 147 -18.51 24.90 0.37
C LEU A 147 -19.35 24.83 -0.93
N PRO A 148 -19.91 25.97 -1.40
CA PRO A 148 -20.64 26.00 -2.67
C PRO A 148 -19.83 25.41 -3.82
N LEU A 149 -20.33 24.36 -4.45
CA LEU A 149 -19.60 23.60 -5.49
C LEU A 149 -19.49 24.36 -6.82
N GLY A 150 -20.52 25.15 -7.20
CA GLY A 150 -20.52 25.85 -8.48
C GLY A 150 -19.27 26.69 -8.74
N PRO A 151 -18.86 27.61 -7.86
CA PRO A 151 -17.63 28.38 -8.01
C PRO A 151 -16.36 27.52 -8.05
N GLN A 152 -16.32 26.42 -7.28
CA GLN A 152 -15.16 25.52 -7.25
C GLN A 152 -15.04 24.67 -8.52
N LEU A 153 -16.16 24.29 -9.13
CA LEU A 153 -16.18 23.47 -10.35
C LEU A 153 -16.04 24.28 -11.65
N ALA A 154 -16.35 25.58 -11.62
CA ALA A 154 -16.28 26.44 -12.80
C ALA A 154 -14.92 26.40 -13.54
N PRO A 155 -13.74 26.35 -12.88
CA PRO A 155 -12.45 26.26 -13.55
C PRO A 155 -12.25 24.97 -14.36
N PHE A 156 -13.06 23.94 -14.11
CA PHE A 156 -12.93 22.64 -14.78
C PHE A 156 -13.83 22.48 -16.00
N ILE A 157 -14.59 23.52 -16.37
CA ILE A 157 -15.34 23.56 -17.62
C ILE A 157 -14.34 23.51 -18.78
N GLY A 158 -14.42 22.45 -19.60
CA GLY A 158 -13.52 22.26 -20.76
C GLY A 158 -12.21 21.50 -20.45
N THR A 159 -12.01 21.02 -19.23
CA THR A 159 -10.81 20.21 -18.86
C THR A 159 -11.09 18.72 -18.73
N LEU A 160 -12.31 18.29 -19.09
CA LEU A 160 -12.74 16.89 -19.00
C LEU A 160 -12.05 16.00 -20.06
N PRO A 161 -11.88 14.70 -19.80
CA PRO A 161 -12.35 13.97 -18.61
C PRO A 161 -11.47 14.20 -17.37
N LEU A 162 -12.09 14.05 -16.17
CA LEU A 162 -11.41 14.12 -14.88
C LEU A 162 -11.74 12.90 -14.02
N VAL A 163 -10.79 12.50 -13.19
CA VAL A 163 -11.02 11.54 -12.10
C VAL A 163 -11.53 12.31 -10.88
N VAL A 164 -12.63 11.86 -10.31
CA VAL A 164 -13.21 12.35 -9.05
C VAL A 164 -12.92 11.28 -8.01
N LYS A 165 -12.22 11.63 -6.93
CA LYS A 165 -11.85 10.68 -5.87
C LYS A 165 -11.81 11.33 -4.49
N PRO A 166 -12.02 10.58 -3.40
CA PRO A 166 -11.77 11.08 -2.06
C PRO A 166 -10.29 11.42 -1.89
N LEU A 167 -9.99 12.50 -1.13
CA LEU A 167 -8.60 12.84 -0.80
C LEU A 167 -7.94 11.71 0.00
N ARG A 168 -8.67 11.15 0.98
CA ARG A 168 -8.25 10.02 1.81
C ARG A 168 -9.18 8.84 1.54
N GLY A 169 -8.66 7.79 0.95
CA GLY A 169 -9.45 6.60 0.58
C GLY A 169 -8.55 5.43 0.21
N ARG A 170 -9.15 4.27 -0.02
CA ARG A 170 -8.44 3.07 -0.43
C ARG A 170 -9.29 2.21 -1.36
N GLY A 171 -8.64 1.34 -2.14
CA GLY A 171 -9.30 0.31 -2.92
C GLY A 171 -10.29 0.85 -3.93
N SER A 172 -9.99 1.97 -4.59
CA SER A 172 -10.83 2.62 -5.59
C SER A 172 -12.24 3.03 -5.10
N GLN A 173 -12.50 2.96 -3.79
CA GLN A 173 -13.81 3.36 -3.24
C GLN A 173 -14.05 4.85 -3.43
N GLY A 174 -15.19 5.19 -4.05
CA GLY A 174 -15.55 6.57 -4.35
C GLY A 174 -14.78 7.18 -5.52
N VAL A 175 -13.99 6.39 -6.26
CA VAL A 175 -13.28 6.83 -7.47
C VAL A 175 -14.20 6.68 -8.67
N SER A 176 -14.29 7.72 -9.51
CA SER A 176 -15.06 7.70 -10.76
C SER A 176 -14.47 8.64 -11.80
N VAL A 177 -14.78 8.41 -13.08
CA VAL A 177 -14.37 9.27 -14.19
C VAL A 177 -15.54 10.12 -14.68
N ALA A 178 -15.38 11.44 -14.66
CA ALA A 178 -16.37 12.39 -15.18
C ALA A 178 -15.98 12.78 -16.62
N ARG A 179 -16.83 12.46 -17.59
CA ARG A 179 -16.65 12.79 -19.02
C ARG A 179 -17.49 13.99 -19.46
N SER A 180 -18.42 14.44 -18.60
CA SER A 180 -19.23 15.64 -18.84
C SER A 180 -19.32 16.45 -17.55
N PHE A 181 -19.61 17.75 -17.68
CA PHE A 181 -19.77 18.62 -16.53
C PHE A 181 -20.94 18.19 -15.61
N ALA A 182 -21.98 17.64 -16.19
CA ALA A 182 -23.11 17.06 -15.42
C ALA A 182 -22.67 15.85 -14.61
N GLN A 183 -21.85 14.97 -15.17
CA GLN A 183 -21.26 13.84 -14.44
C GLN A 183 -20.34 14.33 -13.32
N LEU A 184 -19.45 15.30 -13.61
CA LEU A 184 -18.56 15.90 -12.61
C LEU A 184 -19.36 16.44 -11.42
N THR A 185 -20.38 17.26 -11.68
CA THR A 185 -21.23 17.83 -10.62
C THR A 185 -21.91 16.74 -9.81
N GLY A 186 -22.54 15.77 -10.49
CA GLY A 186 -23.28 14.69 -9.81
C GLY A 186 -22.38 13.79 -8.96
N GLN A 187 -21.17 13.44 -9.44
CA GLN A 187 -20.20 12.62 -8.70
C GLN A 187 -19.65 13.35 -7.48
N VAL A 188 -19.28 14.62 -7.64
CA VAL A 188 -18.82 15.47 -6.52
C VAL A 188 -19.92 15.64 -5.47
N GLU A 189 -21.15 15.93 -5.89
CA GLU A 189 -22.28 16.02 -4.97
C GLU A 189 -22.56 14.70 -4.23
N ALA A 190 -22.39 13.56 -4.90
CA ALA A 190 -22.59 12.25 -4.27
C ALA A 190 -21.55 12.00 -3.17
N LEU A 191 -20.28 12.31 -3.42
CA LEU A 191 -19.21 12.21 -2.42
C LEU A 191 -19.44 13.17 -1.26
N ALA A 192 -19.76 14.45 -1.54
CA ALA A 192 -20.00 15.47 -0.53
C ALA A 192 -21.19 15.13 0.38
N ARG A 193 -22.30 14.65 -0.19
CA ARG A 193 -23.48 14.22 0.60
C ARG A 193 -23.23 12.98 1.44
N GLY A 194 -22.46 12.03 0.92
CA GLY A 194 -22.19 10.76 1.60
C GLY A 194 -21.34 10.91 2.85
N ARG A 195 -20.51 11.93 2.95
CA ARG A 195 -19.57 12.23 4.06
C ARG A 195 -18.73 11.06 4.55
N ARG A 196 -18.75 9.95 3.86
CA ARG A 196 -18.01 8.74 4.22
C ARG A 196 -16.50 8.96 4.21
N PHE A 197 -16.03 9.87 3.34
CA PHE A 197 -14.62 10.15 3.12
C PHE A 197 -14.20 11.58 3.52
N GLY A 198 -15.01 12.25 4.36
CA GLY A 198 -14.81 13.66 4.71
C GLY A 198 -15.33 14.63 3.64
N SER A 199 -14.96 15.92 3.73
CA SER A 199 -15.37 16.95 2.78
C SER A 199 -14.37 17.16 1.64
N ALA A 200 -13.11 16.79 1.81
CA ALA A 200 -12.07 17.01 0.80
C ALA A 200 -12.18 16.02 -0.37
N ILE A 201 -12.41 16.55 -1.55
CA ILE A 201 -12.57 15.79 -2.80
C ILE A 201 -11.46 16.20 -3.76
N MET A 202 -10.73 15.24 -4.29
CA MET A 202 -9.67 15.45 -5.27
C MET A 202 -10.22 15.30 -6.68
N LEU A 203 -9.99 16.30 -7.51
CA LEU A 203 -10.21 16.26 -8.94
C LEU A 203 -8.85 16.10 -9.62
N GLU A 204 -8.69 15.07 -10.43
CA GLU A 204 -7.40 14.72 -11.02
C GLU A 204 -7.53 14.55 -12.53
N GLN A 205 -6.48 14.90 -13.25
CA GLN A 205 -6.37 14.68 -14.69
C GLN A 205 -6.58 13.19 -14.98
N PHE A 206 -7.51 12.89 -15.90
CA PHE A 206 -7.66 11.54 -16.42
C PHE A 206 -6.50 11.24 -17.39
N LEU A 207 -5.86 10.11 -17.19
CA LEU A 207 -4.77 9.59 -18.02
C LEU A 207 -5.30 8.40 -18.82
N PRO A 208 -5.39 8.47 -20.16
CA PRO A 208 -6.11 7.44 -20.93
C PRO A 208 -5.25 6.22 -21.29
N GLY A 209 -3.95 6.28 -21.06
CA GLY A 209 -3.01 5.25 -21.45
C GLY A 209 -2.95 4.05 -20.50
N GLN A 210 -1.92 3.25 -20.68
CA GLN A 210 -1.70 2.02 -19.90
C GLN A 210 -1.50 2.33 -18.42
N GLU A 211 -2.13 1.54 -17.56
CA GLU A 211 -1.92 1.53 -16.12
C GLU A 211 -0.93 0.44 -15.72
N ILE A 212 0.05 0.82 -14.93
CA ILE A 212 1.02 -0.09 -14.32
C ILE A 212 1.13 0.20 -12.82
N THR A 213 1.45 -0.83 -12.08
CA THR A 213 1.73 -0.74 -10.65
C THR A 213 3.17 -1.16 -10.39
N ILE A 214 3.93 -0.36 -9.64
CA ILE A 214 5.32 -0.64 -9.30
C ILE A 214 5.44 -0.83 -7.79
N THR A 215 5.96 -1.99 -7.38
CA THR A 215 6.33 -2.23 -5.99
C THR A 215 7.80 -1.89 -5.82
N VAL A 216 8.10 -0.95 -4.92
CA VAL A 216 9.48 -0.58 -4.57
C VAL A 216 9.81 -1.16 -3.20
N MET A 217 10.91 -1.87 -3.12
CA MET A 217 11.43 -2.51 -1.92
C MET A 217 12.49 -1.62 -1.27
N PRO A 218 12.58 -1.56 0.08
CA PRO A 218 13.73 -0.97 0.76
C PRO A 218 15.04 -1.66 0.39
N ALA A 219 16.15 -0.92 0.42
CA ALA A 219 17.48 -1.46 0.09
C ALA A 219 17.85 -2.71 0.90
N ASP A 220 17.55 -2.71 2.21
CA ASP A 220 17.89 -3.80 3.14
C ASP A 220 17.18 -5.13 2.81
N CYS A 221 16.15 -5.10 1.94
CA CYS A 221 15.42 -6.30 1.52
C CYS A 221 16.25 -7.22 0.62
N ARG A 222 17.32 -6.72 -0.01
CA ARG A 222 18.23 -7.49 -0.87
C ARG A 222 19.69 -7.09 -0.63
N GLU A 223 20.54 -8.09 -0.45
CA GLU A 223 21.98 -7.86 -0.23
C GLU A 223 22.64 -7.18 -1.45
N GLY A 224 23.45 -6.17 -1.16
CA GLY A 224 24.18 -5.41 -2.19
C GLY A 224 23.44 -4.22 -2.78
N GLU A 225 22.19 -3.98 -2.42
CA GLU A 225 21.46 -2.76 -2.81
C GLU A 225 21.93 -1.55 -2.00
N ILE A 226 22.07 -0.41 -2.68
CA ILE A 226 22.51 0.85 -2.06
C ILE A 226 21.30 1.74 -1.73
N GLY A 227 20.18 1.54 -2.43
CA GLY A 227 18.95 2.30 -2.30
C GLY A 227 17.71 1.45 -2.50
N PRO A 228 16.49 2.03 -2.35
CA PRO A 228 15.26 1.34 -2.72
C PRO A 228 15.31 0.87 -4.17
N PHE A 229 14.78 -0.31 -4.43
CA PHE A 229 14.77 -0.91 -5.76
C PHE A 229 13.36 -1.36 -6.16
N ALA A 230 13.00 -1.18 -7.41
CA ALA A 230 11.73 -1.60 -7.95
C ALA A 230 11.72 -3.07 -8.35
N LEU A 231 10.63 -3.75 -8.07
CA LEU A 231 10.27 -5.01 -8.73
C LEU A 231 9.70 -4.70 -10.12
N PRO A 232 9.68 -5.67 -11.06
CA PRO A 232 9.08 -5.46 -12.38
C PRO A 232 7.68 -4.87 -12.28
N PRO A 233 7.34 -3.86 -13.10
CA PRO A 233 6.00 -3.29 -13.12
C PRO A 233 4.95 -4.35 -13.43
N VAL A 234 3.78 -4.23 -12.83
CA VAL A 234 2.62 -5.07 -13.11
C VAL A 234 1.62 -4.25 -13.90
N ARG A 235 1.34 -4.65 -15.14
CA ARG A 235 0.34 -4.04 -16.01
C ARG A 235 -1.04 -4.45 -15.56
N ARG A 236 -1.97 -3.48 -15.53
CA ARG A 236 -3.37 -3.70 -15.21
C ARG A 236 -4.24 -3.55 -16.46
N PHE A 237 -5.25 -4.38 -16.58
CA PHE A 237 -6.19 -4.42 -17.70
C PHE A 237 -7.60 -4.77 -17.22
N ASP A 238 -8.58 -4.83 -18.11
CA ASP A 238 -9.99 -5.10 -17.82
C ASP A 238 -10.56 -4.15 -16.74
N GLN A 239 -10.33 -2.85 -16.97
CA GLN A 239 -10.84 -1.81 -16.09
C GLN A 239 -12.35 -1.61 -16.26
N HIS A 240 -13.06 -1.33 -15.17
CA HIS A 240 -14.47 -0.94 -15.19
C HIS A 240 -14.59 0.58 -15.22
N ASP A 241 -15.20 1.14 -16.27
CA ASP A 241 -15.34 2.59 -16.47
C ASP A 241 -13.99 3.33 -16.31
N ASP A 242 -12.91 2.74 -16.84
CA ASP A 242 -11.53 3.21 -16.76
C ASP A 242 -10.92 3.26 -15.35
N VAL A 243 -11.57 2.66 -14.37
CA VAL A 243 -11.04 2.49 -13.01
C VAL A 243 -10.73 1.02 -12.78
N ALA A 244 -9.54 0.73 -12.25
CA ALA A 244 -9.19 -0.63 -11.88
C ALA A 244 -10.11 -1.13 -10.76
N PRO A 245 -10.75 -2.31 -10.92
CA PRO A 245 -11.63 -2.85 -9.90
C PRO A 245 -10.86 -3.12 -8.59
N TYR A 246 -11.58 -3.02 -7.48
CA TYR A 246 -11.03 -3.33 -6.17
C TYR A 246 -10.58 -4.80 -6.09
N ASN A 247 -9.41 -5.05 -5.51
CA ASN A 247 -8.83 -6.39 -5.42
C ASN A 247 -9.69 -7.40 -4.61
N GLY A 248 -10.66 -6.92 -3.85
CA GLY A 248 -11.62 -7.77 -3.15
C GLY A 248 -12.77 -8.27 -4.03
N ASP A 249 -13.02 -7.61 -5.16
CA ASP A 249 -14.10 -7.97 -6.09
C ASP A 249 -13.56 -8.84 -7.24
N VAL A 250 -12.34 -8.57 -7.70
CA VAL A 250 -11.69 -9.33 -8.78
C VAL A 250 -10.27 -9.71 -8.33
N PRO A 251 -9.92 -11.01 -8.32
CA PRO A 251 -8.54 -11.45 -8.07
C PRO A 251 -7.56 -10.79 -9.04
N VAL A 252 -6.46 -10.24 -8.52
CA VAL A 252 -5.48 -9.51 -9.36
C VAL A 252 -4.84 -10.37 -10.43
N SER A 253 -4.74 -11.68 -10.22
CA SER A 253 -4.27 -12.65 -11.21
C SER A 253 -5.10 -12.67 -12.50
N ARG A 254 -6.36 -12.19 -12.47
CA ARG A 254 -7.26 -12.17 -13.63
C ARG A 254 -7.18 -10.89 -14.46
N ASN A 255 -6.71 -9.79 -13.86
CA ASN A 255 -6.69 -8.47 -14.52
C ASN A 255 -5.32 -7.79 -14.44
N SER A 256 -4.28 -8.56 -14.15
CA SER A 256 -2.93 -8.02 -13.97
C SER A 256 -1.87 -9.04 -14.39
N ILE A 257 -0.79 -8.56 -14.99
CA ILE A 257 0.35 -9.37 -15.40
C ILE A 257 1.64 -8.58 -15.22
N ALA A 258 2.69 -9.21 -14.70
CA ALA A 258 4.01 -8.59 -14.63
C ALA A 258 4.56 -8.36 -16.05
N MET A 259 5.21 -7.21 -16.25
CA MET A 259 5.90 -6.89 -17.50
C MET A 259 7.11 -7.80 -17.68
N THR A 260 7.36 -8.16 -18.92
CA THR A 260 8.54 -8.96 -19.29
C THR A 260 9.82 -8.12 -19.18
N PRO A 261 11.01 -8.74 -19.06
CA PRO A 261 12.27 -8.00 -19.07
C PRO A 261 12.44 -7.12 -20.32
N GLU A 262 11.93 -7.57 -21.48
CA GLU A 262 11.97 -6.79 -22.72
C GLU A 262 11.09 -5.54 -22.62
N GLU A 263 9.86 -5.66 -22.15
CA GLU A 263 8.94 -4.52 -21.93
C GLU A 263 9.53 -3.51 -20.94
N CYS A 264 10.27 -3.97 -19.93
CA CYS A 264 10.94 -3.12 -18.95
C CYS A 264 12.10 -2.31 -19.54
N THR A 265 12.55 -2.58 -20.78
CA THR A 265 13.58 -1.78 -21.46
C THR A 265 13.00 -0.57 -22.20
N ASP A 266 11.68 -0.44 -22.30
CA ASP A 266 11.04 0.75 -22.89
C ASP A 266 11.49 2.02 -22.13
N PRO A 267 11.97 3.06 -22.85
CA PRO A 267 12.45 4.27 -22.17
C PRO A 267 11.41 4.99 -21.30
N ALA A 268 10.11 4.86 -21.58
CA ALA A 268 9.05 5.43 -20.74
C ALA A 268 8.88 4.59 -19.44
N VAL A 269 9.00 3.27 -19.56
CA VAL A 269 8.95 2.36 -18.41
C VAL A 269 10.18 2.54 -17.52
N VAL A 270 11.38 2.64 -18.09
CA VAL A 270 12.62 2.92 -17.33
C VAL A 270 12.47 4.21 -16.54
N ARG A 271 12.03 5.30 -17.17
CA ARG A 271 11.85 6.60 -16.49
C ARG A 271 10.86 6.54 -15.32
N VAL A 272 9.76 5.80 -15.45
CA VAL A 272 8.78 5.71 -14.35
C VAL A 272 9.27 4.79 -13.24
N ILE A 273 10.05 3.76 -13.53
CA ILE A 273 10.75 2.95 -12.53
C ILE A 273 11.68 3.84 -11.70
N ASP A 274 12.56 4.59 -12.38
CA ASP A 274 13.49 5.53 -11.73
C ASP A 274 12.73 6.56 -10.87
N ALA A 275 11.61 7.09 -11.36
CA ALA A 275 10.78 8.03 -10.60
C ALA A 275 10.18 7.39 -9.35
N CYS A 276 9.74 6.13 -9.42
CA CYS A 276 9.21 5.40 -8.27
C CYS A 276 10.30 5.09 -7.23
N GLU A 277 11.51 4.73 -7.65
CA GLU A 277 12.66 4.51 -6.75
C GLU A 277 13.08 5.83 -6.08
N GLN A 278 13.11 6.94 -6.82
CA GLN A 278 13.36 8.26 -6.26
C GLN A 278 12.28 8.69 -5.26
N ALA A 279 11.00 8.42 -5.55
CA ALA A 279 9.89 8.68 -4.63
C ALA A 279 10.06 7.88 -3.34
N ALA A 280 10.39 6.60 -3.45
CA ALA A 280 10.61 5.72 -2.31
C ALA A 280 11.81 6.20 -1.45
N ALA A 281 12.91 6.58 -2.08
CA ALA A 281 14.07 7.16 -1.40
C ALA A 281 13.73 8.48 -0.70
N PHE A 282 12.96 9.35 -1.36
CA PHE A 282 12.52 10.63 -0.78
C PHE A 282 11.61 10.46 0.44
N PHE A 283 10.76 9.43 0.45
CA PHE A 283 9.90 9.11 1.59
C PHE A 283 10.60 8.27 2.66
N ASP A 284 11.87 7.90 2.47
CA ASP A 284 12.64 7.03 3.39
C ASP A 284 11.87 5.78 3.79
N ILE A 285 11.43 5.01 2.77
CA ILE A 285 10.58 3.85 3.00
C ILE A 285 11.29 2.78 3.84
N ARG A 286 10.59 2.22 4.83
CA ARG A 286 11.05 1.14 5.70
C ARG A 286 10.34 -0.20 5.44
N SER A 287 9.46 -0.23 4.46
CA SER A 287 8.71 -1.42 4.03
C SER A 287 8.36 -1.29 2.55
N PRO A 288 7.95 -2.37 1.88
CA PRO A 288 7.50 -2.29 0.49
C PRO A 288 6.46 -1.20 0.30
N MET A 289 6.65 -0.37 -0.72
CA MET A 289 5.73 0.67 -1.16
C MET A 289 5.21 0.32 -2.55
N ARG A 290 3.91 0.48 -2.77
CA ARG A 290 3.31 0.31 -4.10
C ARG A 290 2.92 1.67 -4.66
N ILE A 291 3.33 1.94 -5.89
CA ILE A 291 3.02 3.16 -6.60
C ILE A 291 2.25 2.80 -7.86
N ASP A 292 1.06 3.38 -8.00
CA ASP A 292 0.21 3.18 -9.17
C ASP A 292 0.48 4.33 -10.16
N CYS A 293 0.80 3.98 -11.40
CA CYS A 293 1.20 4.89 -12.46
C CYS A 293 0.35 4.66 -13.71
N ARG A 294 0.06 5.73 -14.45
CA ARG A 294 -0.69 5.63 -15.69
C ARG A 294 -0.12 6.55 -16.75
N ALA A 295 -0.15 6.12 -18.00
CA ALA A 295 0.37 6.89 -19.12
C ALA A 295 -0.67 7.89 -19.65
N ASP A 296 -0.20 9.02 -20.17
CA ASP A 296 -0.99 9.93 -21.00
C ASP A 296 -1.07 9.45 -22.47
N ASP A 297 -1.70 10.24 -23.34
CA ASP A 297 -1.82 9.96 -24.78
C ASP A 297 -0.45 9.90 -25.49
N ALA A 298 0.58 10.52 -24.95
CA ALA A 298 1.94 10.51 -25.49
C ALA A 298 2.78 9.34 -24.98
N GLY A 299 2.22 8.48 -24.11
CA GLY A 299 2.93 7.35 -23.49
C GLY A 299 3.83 7.76 -22.32
N THR A 300 3.70 8.97 -21.79
CA THR A 300 4.42 9.41 -20.61
C THR A 300 3.66 8.98 -19.37
N TYR A 301 4.35 8.27 -18.44
CA TYR A 301 3.75 7.83 -17.19
C TYR A 301 3.79 8.92 -16.11
N PHE A 302 2.70 9.00 -15.35
CA PHE A 302 2.55 9.84 -14.18
C PHE A 302 2.14 9.00 -12.99
N LEU A 303 2.66 9.30 -11.82
CA LEU A 303 2.23 8.71 -10.57
C LEU A 303 0.87 9.31 -10.17
N PHE A 304 -0.06 8.48 -9.68
CA PHE A 304 -1.38 8.96 -9.27
C PHE A 304 -1.87 8.40 -7.91
N ASP A 305 -1.25 7.34 -7.40
CA ASP A 305 -1.53 6.82 -6.05
C ASP A 305 -0.29 6.16 -5.44
N VAL A 306 0.02 6.53 -4.20
CA VAL A 306 1.16 6.01 -3.44
C VAL A 306 0.64 5.27 -2.22
N ASN A 307 0.96 3.99 -2.11
CA ASN A 307 0.52 3.11 -1.04
C ASN A 307 1.70 2.67 -0.17
N ALA A 308 1.82 3.25 1.03
CA ALA A 308 2.87 2.88 1.99
C ALA A 308 2.64 1.51 2.65
N LYS A 309 1.42 0.96 2.59
CA LYS A 309 1.08 -0.37 3.08
C LYS A 309 0.34 -1.14 1.97
N PRO A 310 1.05 -1.68 0.99
CA PRO A 310 0.45 -2.54 -0.02
C PRO A 310 -0.09 -3.83 0.57
N ASN A 311 -1.01 -4.48 -0.14
CA ASN A 311 -1.38 -5.85 0.16
C ASN A 311 -0.22 -6.78 -0.23
N LEU A 312 0.17 -7.68 0.67
CA LEU A 312 1.22 -8.66 0.48
C LEU A 312 0.66 -10.09 0.53
N THR A 313 -0.64 -10.28 0.27
CA THR A 313 -1.27 -11.59 0.16
C THR A 313 -0.63 -12.39 -0.97
N GLY A 314 -0.55 -13.69 -0.79
CA GLY A 314 -0.09 -14.65 -1.78
C GLY A 314 -0.56 -16.05 -1.41
N ALA A 315 -0.12 -17.06 -2.16
CA ALA A 315 -0.45 -18.47 -1.98
C ALA A 315 0.17 -19.06 -0.69
N GLY A 316 -0.23 -18.55 0.48
CA GLY A 316 0.31 -18.97 1.79
C GLY A 316 -0.38 -20.18 2.40
N ARG A 317 -1.62 -20.48 1.98
CA ARG A 317 -2.44 -21.58 2.51
C ARG A 317 -3.13 -22.34 1.39
N ALA A 318 -3.50 -23.59 1.66
CA ALA A 318 -4.33 -24.38 0.74
C ALA A 318 -5.67 -23.67 0.46
N GLY A 319 -6.08 -23.66 -0.81
CA GLY A 319 -7.28 -22.98 -1.29
C GLY A 319 -7.12 -21.47 -1.51
N ARG A 320 -5.88 -20.95 -1.46
CA ARG A 320 -5.56 -19.55 -1.71
C ARG A 320 -4.50 -19.38 -2.81
N GLU A 321 -4.42 -20.33 -3.69
CA GLU A 321 -3.45 -20.37 -4.79
C GLU A 321 -3.63 -19.21 -5.78
N ASP A 322 -4.85 -18.66 -5.89
CA ASP A 322 -5.21 -17.54 -6.78
C ASP A 322 -5.23 -16.17 -6.07
N GLU A 323 -4.83 -16.10 -4.80
CA GLU A 323 -4.95 -14.89 -3.96
C GLU A 323 -3.67 -14.04 -3.99
N ASP A 324 -3.00 -13.97 -5.13
CA ASP A 324 -1.84 -13.13 -5.31
C ASP A 324 -2.17 -11.63 -5.17
N SER A 325 -1.20 -10.88 -4.65
CA SER A 325 -1.20 -9.42 -4.69
C SER A 325 -0.39 -8.92 -5.89
N LEU A 326 -0.54 -7.65 -6.24
CA LEU A 326 0.30 -7.04 -7.29
C LEU A 326 1.79 -7.13 -6.95
N SER A 327 2.15 -7.03 -5.66
CA SER A 327 3.53 -7.14 -5.19
C SER A 327 4.07 -8.58 -5.31
N THR A 328 3.23 -9.60 -5.06
CA THR A 328 3.65 -11.01 -5.23
C THR A 328 3.79 -11.39 -6.70
N LEU A 329 2.94 -10.88 -7.59
CA LEU A 329 3.12 -11.04 -9.03
C LEU A 329 4.43 -10.42 -9.52
N ALA A 330 4.78 -9.22 -9.03
CA ALA A 330 6.04 -8.58 -9.35
C ALA A 330 7.25 -9.37 -8.84
N ALA A 331 7.18 -9.90 -7.61
CA ALA A 331 8.24 -10.72 -7.02
C ALA A 331 8.43 -12.04 -7.77
N ALA A 332 7.34 -12.68 -8.16
CA ALA A 332 7.40 -13.93 -8.97
C ALA A 332 8.08 -13.70 -10.31
N ALA A 333 7.95 -12.52 -10.93
CA ALA A 333 8.59 -12.19 -12.21
C ALA A 333 10.13 -12.13 -12.13
N ILE A 334 10.71 -11.94 -10.94
CA ILE A 334 12.16 -12.05 -10.70
C ILE A 334 12.58 -13.42 -10.14
N GLY A 335 11.66 -14.38 -10.13
CA GLY A 335 11.90 -15.74 -9.65
C GLY A 335 11.78 -15.94 -8.14
N TRP A 336 11.29 -14.95 -7.39
CA TRP A 336 11.03 -15.13 -5.96
C TRP A 336 9.73 -15.89 -5.74
N SER A 337 9.80 -16.96 -4.97
CA SER A 337 8.61 -17.57 -4.36
C SER A 337 7.96 -16.60 -3.37
N TYR A 338 6.70 -16.86 -3.00
CA TYR A 338 6.02 -16.07 -1.98
C TYR A 338 6.79 -16.01 -0.67
N SER A 339 7.31 -17.14 -0.21
CA SER A 339 8.12 -17.22 1.00
C SER A 339 9.43 -16.41 0.89
N GLU A 340 10.12 -16.44 -0.24
CA GLU A 340 11.33 -15.63 -0.46
C GLU A 340 11.03 -14.14 -0.46
N PHE A 341 9.92 -13.72 -1.09
CA PHE A 341 9.45 -12.33 -1.05
C PHE A 341 9.19 -11.86 0.39
N LEU A 342 8.53 -12.69 1.21
CA LEU A 342 8.27 -12.34 2.61
C LEU A 342 9.54 -12.30 3.46
N VAL A 343 10.46 -13.24 3.28
CA VAL A 343 11.77 -13.22 3.97
C VAL A 343 12.56 -11.98 3.55
N ALA A 344 12.58 -11.64 2.27
CA ALA A 344 13.19 -10.41 1.78
C ALA A 344 12.56 -9.16 2.43
N THR A 345 11.23 -9.09 2.47
CA THR A 345 10.50 -8.01 3.15
C THR A 345 10.89 -7.91 4.63
N ALA A 346 11.02 -9.03 5.34
CA ALA A 346 11.39 -9.05 6.74
C ALA A 346 12.82 -8.58 7.03
N ARG A 347 13.74 -8.67 6.06
CA ARG A 347 15.10 -8.09 6.17
C ARG A 347 15.09 -6.56 6.25
N GLY A 348 14.06 -5.91 5.72
CA GLY A 348 13.84 -4.47 5.85
C GLY A 348 13.27 -4.04 7.21
N ALA A 349 13.28 -4.92 8.23
CA ALA A 349 12.80 -4.57 9.56
C ALA A 349 13.61 -3.44 10.19
N TRP A 350 12.94 -2.57 10.92
CA TRP A 350 13.53 -1.40 11.59
C TRP A 350 13.23 -1.41 13.11
N THR A 351 13.96 -0.61 13.86
CA THR A 351 13.77 -0.47 15.30
C THR A 351 14.18 0.94 15.75
N ASN A 352 13.55 1.43 16.82
CA ASN A 352 13.93 2.67 17.52
C ASN A 352 14.64 2.36 18.85
N ARG A 353 15.18 1.15 19.01
CA ARG A 353 15.99 0.82 20.20
C ARG A 353 17.19 1.78 20.27
N ASN A 354 17.35 2.45 21.40
CA ASN A 354 18.58 3.15 21.69
C ASN A 354 19.73 2.13 21.77
N THR A 355 20.71 2.27 20.88
CA THR A 355 21.87 1.39 20.78
C THR A 355 23.00 1.80 21.72
N ASP A 356 22.76 2.75 22.62
CA ASP A 356 23.72 3.33 23.57
C ASP A 356 23.53 2.76 24.99
N ALA A 357 23.25 1.47 25.13
CA ALA A 357 23.24 0.79 26.44
C ALA A 357 24.23 -0.36 26.47
#